data_53c7972b44f6c5f649d8123913965ae1
#
_entry.id   53c7972b44f6c5f649d8123913965ae1
#
_cell.length_a   1.000
_cell.length_b   1.000
_cell.length_c   1.000
_cell.angle_alpha   90.00
_cell.angle_beta   90.00
_cell.angle_gamma   90.00
#
_symmetry.space_group_name_H-M   'P 1'
#
loop_
_entity.id
_entity.type
_entity.pdbx_description
1 polymer ?
#
loop_
_entity_poly.entity_id
_entity_poly.type
_entity_poly.pdbx_seq_one_letter_code
_entity_poly.pdbx_strand_id
1 'polypeptide(L)'
;YSDRKEKILNVKFSPYDMVDISNGEKTVEEVFASTLSFQNIQKICSNFHALDNKLDIGQALKKPYHNRKKNLYEQVNDILERRHGLIHRLEIDDSYCTESLQKDIQDVIVAIRRVYSYLCKYYNWEEQEVSL
;
A
#
# COMPACT_ATOMS: atom_id res chain seq x y z
N TYR A 1 2.16 -4.77 -26.12
CA TYR A 1 3.27 -5.02 -25.16
C TYR A 1 4.15 -3.78 -24.96
N SER A 2 4.31 -2.93 -26.00
CA SER A 2 5.11 -1.69 -25.92
C SER A 2 4.44 -0.59 -25.09
N ASP A 3 3.13 -0.37 -25.26
CA ASP A 3 2.39 0.70 -24.56
C ASP A 3 2.32 0.50 -23.02
N ARG A 4 2.47 -0.76 -22.54
CA ARG A 4 2.52 -1.05 -21.11
C ARG A 4 3.87 -0.73 -20.49
N LYS A 5 4.96 -0.95 -21.22
CA LYS A 5 6.31 -0.59 -20.75
C LYS A 5 6.46 0.92 -20.55
N GLU A 6 5.87 1.73 -21.42
CA GLU A 6 5.95 3.19 -21.29
C GLU A 6 5.17 3.74 -20.09
N LYS A 7 4.02 3.16 -19.73
CA LYS A 7 3.25 3.59 -18.55
C LYS A 7 3.88 3.17 -17.21
N ILE A 8 4.57 2.03 -17.19
CA ILE A 8 5.34 1.57 -16.01
C ILE A 8 6.69 2.31 -15.94
N LEU A 9 7.27 2.66 -17.07
CA LEU A 9 8.56 3.33 -17.20
C LEU A 9 8.49 4.87 -17.11
N ASN A 10 7.35 5.47 -16.83
CA ASN A 10 7.27 6.88 -16.42
C ASN A 10 7.84 7.14 -15.01
N VAL A 11 8.44 6.14 -14.39
CA VAL A 11 9.34 6.32 -13.26
C VAL A 11 10.63 6.94 -13.79
N LYS A 12 10.75 8.25 -13.63
CA LYS A 12 11.99 8.96 -13.96
C LYS A 12 13.04 8.64 -12.91
N PHE A 13 13.95 7.73 -13.23
CA PHE A 13 15.16 7.58 -12.47
C PHE A 13 15.99 8.87 -12.57
N SER A 14 16.35 9.44 -11.44
CA SER A 14 17.30 10.55 -11.42
C SER A 14 18.71 10.04 -11.77
N PRO A 15 19.63 10.90 -12.27
CA PRO A 15 21.02 10.50 -12.44
C PRO A 15 21.67 9.98 -11.16
N TYR A 16 21.27 10.50 -9.99
CA TYR A 16 21.73 10.04 -8.67
C TYR A 16 21.26 8.62 -8.37
N ASP A 17 20.00 8.28 -8.69
CA ASP A 17 19.49 6.92 -8.52
C ASP A 17 20.25 5.92 -9.38
N MET A 18 20.65 6.32 -10.60
CA MET A 18 21.45 5.46 -11.48
C MET A 18 22.84 5.20 -10.90
N VAL A 19 23.46 6.21 -10.28
CA VAL A 19 24.75 6.08 -9.60
C VAL A 19 24.62 5.18 -8.37
N ASP A 20 23.60 5.38 -7.53
CA ASP A 20 23.34 4.59 -6.33
C ASP A 20 23.11 3.10 -6.69
N ILE A 21 22.37 2.83 -7.77
CA ILE A 21 22.17 1.46 -8.28
C ILE A 21 23.51 0.87 -8.77
N SER A 22 24.28 1.64 -9.55
CA SER A 22 25.57 1.20 -10.08
C SER A 22 26.58 0.88 -8.97
N ASN A 23 26.55 1.64 -7.87
CA ASN A 23 27.41 1.43 -6.72
C ASN A 23 26.91 0.34 -5.76
N GLY A 24 25.72 -0.22 -6.00
CA GLY A 24 25.10 -1.22 -5.11
C GLY A 24 24.55 -0.64 -3.80
N GLU A 25 24.37 0.68 -3.72
CA GLU A 25 23.79 1.37 -2.56
C GLU A 25 22.26 1.24 -2.50
N LYS A 26 21.63 1.12 -3.67
CA LYS A 26 20.19 0.89 -3.81
C LYS A 26 19.91 -0.17 -4.88
N THR A 27 18.81 -0.88 -4.73
CA THR A 27 18.29 -1.75 -5.79
C THR A 27 17.36 -0.97 -6.73
N VAL A 28 17.11 -1.49 -7.92
CA VAL A 28 16.14 -0.93 -8.87
C VAL A 28 14.74 -0.92 -8.24
N GLU A 29 14.41 -1.98 -7.51
CA GLU A 29 13.12 -2.14 -6.81
C GLU A 29 12.93 -1.08 -5.72
N GLU A 30 13.97 -0.78 -4.93
CA GLU A 30 13.92 0.26 -3.90
C GLU A 30 13.70 1.65 -4.51
N VAL A 31 14.41 1.98 -5.58
CA VAL A 31 14.23 3.26 -6.29
C VAL A 31 12.83 3.33 -6.90
N PHE A 32 12.36 2.25 -7.54
CA PHE A 32 11.01 2.20 -8.07
C PHE A 32 9.95 2.38 -6.98
N ALA A 33 10.09 1.66 -5.86
CA ALA A 33 9.15 1.77 -4.74
C ALA A 33 9.12 3.18 -4.14
N SER A 34 10.26 3.87 -4.07
CA SER A 34 10.35 5.24 -3.55
C SER A 34 9.58 6.27 -4.39
N THR A 35 9.35 5.99 -5.68
CA THR A 35 8.59 6.87 -6.58
C THR A 35 7.08 6.69 -6.48
N LEU A 36 6.62 5.60 -5.85
CA LEU A 36 5.21 5.31 -5.69
C LEU A 36 4.61 6.12 -4.55
N SER A 37 3.44 6.69 -4.79
CA SER A 37 2.67 7.37 -3.75
C SER A 37 1.72 6.42 -3.05
N PHE A 38 1.75 6.42 -1.71
CA PHE A 38 0.86 5.65 -0.85
C PHE A 38 0.01 6.56 0.06
N GLN A 39 -0.30 7.75 -0.41
CA GLN A 39 -0.99 8.79 0.36
C GLN A 39 -2.44 8.43 0.70
N ASN A 40 -3.09 7.66 -0.14
CA ASN A 40 -4.45 7.19 0.08
C ASN A 40 -4.65 5.78 -0.51
N ILE A 41 -5.74 5.12 -0.10
CA ILE A 41 -6.02 3.74 -0.50
C ILE A 41 -6.24 3.60 -2.01
N GLN A 42 -6.83 4.59 -2.65
CA GLN A 42 -7.06 4.57 -4.10
C GLN A 42 -5.73 4.56 -4.86
N LYS A 43 -4.76 5.37 -4.40
CA LYS A 43 -3.43 5.43 -4.98
C LYS A 43 -2.67 4.13 -4.80
N ILE A 44 -2.79 3.50 -3.61
CA ILE A 44 -2.24 2.17 -3.35
C ILE A 44 -2.81 1.16 -4.35
N CYS A 45 -4.13 1.09 -4.48
CA CYS A 45 -4.79 0.17 -5.42
C CYS A 45 -4.37 0.44 -6.88
N SER A 46 -4.27 1.72 -7.28
CA SER A 46 -3.85 2.08 -8.64
C SER A 46 -2.40 1.72 -8.94
N ASN A 47 -1.51 1.79 -7.95
CA ASN A 47 -0.13 1.35 -8.10
C ASN A 47 -0.04 -0.16 -8.40
N PHE A 48 -0.79 -0.98 -7.67
CA PHE A 48 -0.87 -2.42 -7.95
C PHE A 48 -1.52 -2.72 -9.31
N HIS A 49 -2.58 -2.01 -9.66
CA HIS A 49 -3.23 -2.15 -10.97
C HIS A 49 -2.32 -1.73 -12.13
N ALA A 50 -1.39 -0.79 -11.92
CA ALA A 50 -0.40 -0.40 -12.91
C ALA A 50 0.65 -1.51 -13.18
N LEU A 51 0.96 -2.33 -12.16
CA LEU A 51 1.85 -3.49 -12.31
C LEU A 51 1.18 -4.60 -13.11
N ASP A 52 -0.07 -4.89 -12.81
CA ASP A 52 -0.89 -5.84 -13.55
C ASP A 52 -2.35 -5.35 -13.57
N ASN A 53 -2.89 -5.08 -14.76
CA ASN A 53 -4.23 -4.52 -14.93
C ASN A 53 -5.38 -5.45 -14.49
N LYS A 54 -5.10 -6.71 -14.22
CA LYS A 54 -6.06 -7.66 -13.66
C LYS A 54 -6.00 -7.72 -12.14
N LEU A 55 -4.99 -7.10 -11.54
CA LEU A 55 -4.78 -7.12 -10.10
C LEU A 55 -5.65 -6.05 -9.43
N ASP A 56 -6.60 -6.48 -8.63
CA ASP A 56 -7.49 -5.61 -7.86
C ASP A 56 -7.44 -5.95 -6.37
N ILE A 57 -6.45 -5.38 -5.68
CA ILE A 57 -6.32 -5.55 -4.22
C ILE A 57 -7.48 -4.92 -3.45
N GLY A 58 -8.18 -3.94 -4.04
CA GLY A 58 -9.36 -3.33 -3.44
C GLY A 58 -10.46 -4.33 -3.17
N GLN A 59 -10.64 -5.34 -4.02
CA GLN A 59 -11.61 -6.40 -3.78
C GLN A 59 -11.30 -7.22 -2.52
N ALA A 60 -10.02 -7.49 -2.25
CA ALA A 60 -9.61 -8.21 -1.05
C ALA A 60 -9.95 -7.41 0.22
N LEU A 61 -9.77 -6.09 0.18
CA LEU A 61 -10.02 -5.19 1.31
C LEU A 61 -11.51 -4.89 1.51
N LYS A 62 -12.33 -4.92 0.45
CA LYS A 62 -13.78 -4.68 0.53
C LYS A 62 -14.58 -5.87 1.06
N LYS A 63 -13.98 -7.06 1.17
CA LYS A 63 -14.64 -8.22 1.78
C LYS A 63 -15.05 -7.90 3.22
N PRO A 64 -16.20 -8.42 3.68
CA PRO A 64 -16.66 -8.23 5.06
C PRO A 64 -15.57 -8.56 6.07
N TYR A 65 -15.45 -7.71 7.09
CA TYR A 65 -14.49 -7.87 8.17
C TYR A 65 -15.22 -7.87 9.51
N HIS A 66 -15.38 -9.05 10.09
CA HIS A 66 -16.25 -9.25 11.25
C HIS A 66 -17.66 -8.67 11.01
N ASN A 67 -18.43 -8.38 12.04
CA ASN A 67 -19.74 -7.72 11.93
C ASN A 67 -19.64 -6.20 11.89
N ARG A 68 -18.56 -5.65 11.34
CA ARG A 68 -18.33 -4.18 11.27
C ARG A 68 -19.09 -3.57 10.10
N LYS A 69 -19.59 -2.32 10.30
CA LYS A 69 -20.25 -1.55 9.24
C LYS A 69 -19.27 -1.14 8.14
N LYS A 70 -18.01 -0.80 8.52
CA LYS A 70 -16.94 -0.44 7.59
C LYS A 70 -16.09 -1.66 7.27
N ASN A 71 -15.76 -1.82 5.99
CA ASN A 71 -14.79 -2.81 5.53
C ASN A 71 -13.34 -2.29 5.73
N LEU A 72 -12.35 -3.14 5.49
CA LEU A 72 -10.95 -2.76 5.66
C LEU A 72 -10.49 -1.68 4.67
N TYR A 73 -11.07 -1.62 3.47
CA TYR A 73 -10.75 -0.57 2.50
C TYR A 73 -11.08 0.82 3.05
N GLU A 74 -12.29 0.98 3.59
CA GLU A 74 -12.75 2.23 4.22
C GLU A 74 -11.94 2.54 5.49
N GLN A 75 -11.67 1.54 6.31
CA GLN A 75 -10.93 1.71 7.56
C GLN A 75 -9.48 2.15 7.31
N VAL A 76 -8.79 1.54 6.36
CA VAL A 76 -7.42 1.95 5.99
C VAL A 76 -7.42 3.35 5.37
N ASN A 77 -8.44 3.69 4.57
CA ASN A 77 -8.56 5.04 4.04
C ASN A 77 -8.71 6.08 5.15
N ASP A 78 -9.56 5.84 6.14
CA ASP A 78 -9.75 6.73 7.29
C ASP A 78 -8.43 6.93 8.08
N ILE A 79 -7.65 5.85 8.27
CA ILE A 79 -6.34 5.91 8.93
C ILE A 79 -5.37 6.79 8.14
N LEU A 80 -5.28 6.59 6.83
CA LEU A 80 -4.40 7.37 5.96
C LEU A 80 -4.81 8.85 5.91
N GLU A 81 -6.11 9.15 5.86
CA GLU A 81 -6.62 10.52 5.89
C GLU A 81 -6.34 11.22 7.22
N ARG A 82 -6.50 10.51 8.35
CA ARG A 82 -6.16 11.05 9.68
C ARG A 82 -4.66 11.35 9.78
N ARG A 83 -3.81 10.43 9.30
CA ARG A 83 -2.37 10.67 9.22
C ARG A 83 -2.05 11.89 8.38
N HIS A 84 -2.70 12.04 7.23
CA HIS A 84 -2.50 13.19 6.34
C HIS A 84 -2.92 14.51 7.03
N GLY A 85 -4.07 14.53 7.70
CA GLY A 85 -4.54 15.68 8.49
C GLY A 85 -3.56 16.07 9.58
N LEU A 86 -3.04 15.10 10.35
CA LEU A 86 -2.07 15.34 11.41
C LEU A 86 -0.75 15.92 10.86
N ILE A 87 -0.22 15.34 9.78
CA ILE A 87 1.11 15.73 9.25
C ILE A 87 1.06 17.08 8.53
N HIS A 88 0.04 17.31 7.72
CA HIS A 88 0.00 18.48 6.83
C HIS A 88 -0.83 19.66 7.36
N ARG A 89 -1.81 19.39 8.23
CA ARG A 89 -2.73 20.42 8.73
C ARG A 89 -2.65 20.60 10.25
N LEU A 90 -1.83 19.81 10.94
CA LEU A 90 -1.72 19.78 12.40
C LEU A 90 -3.09 19.55 13.10
N GLU A 91 -3.96 18.80 12.45
CA GLU A 91 -5.26 18.43 13.03
C GLU A 91 -5.03 17.38 14.12
N ILE A 92 -5.32 17.76 15.36
CA ILE A 92 -5.22 16.86 16.51
C ILE A 92 -6.64 16.41 16.88
N ASP A 93 -6.84 15.11 16.94
CA ASP A 93 -8.10 14.51 17.41
C ASP A 93 -7.94 14.09 18.88
N ASP A 94 -8.44 14.92 19.78
CA ASP A 94 -8.36 14.67 21.22
C ASP A 94 -9.14 13.43 21.68
N SER A 95 -10.06 12.93 20.84
CA SER A 95 -10.79 11.69 21.10
C SER A 95 -9.99 10.41 20.74
N TYR A 96 -8.86 10.57 20.07
CA TYR A 96 -8.02 9.47 19.62
C TYR A 96 -7.12 8.98 20.76
N CYS A 97 -7.49 7.85 21.35
CA CYS A 97 -6.81 7.25 22.49
C CYS A 97 -5.94 6.05 22.11
N THR A 98 -5.24 5.49 23.08
CA THR A 98 -4.37 4.33 22.90
C THR A 98 -5.13 3.11 22.34
N GLU A 99 -6.36 2.89 22.79
CA GLU A 99 -7.22 1.80 22.30
C GLU A 99 -7.59 1.99 20.83
N SER A 100 -7.84 3.23 20.42
CA SER A 100 -8.08 3.57 19.01
C SER A 100 -6.86 3.27 18.15
N LEU A 101 -5.67 3.63 18.64
CA LEU A 101 -4.41 3.33 17.96
C LEU A 101 -4.16 1.83 17.84
N GLN A 102 -4.36 1.06 18.91
CA GLN A 102 -4.19 -0.39 18.89
C GLN A 102 -5.14 -1.05 17.90
N LYS A 103 -6.39 -0.59 17.84
CA LYS A 103 -7.37 -1.07 16.86
C LYS A 103 -6.95 -0.75 15.44
N ASP A 104 -6.49 0.46 15.18
CA ASP A 104 -6.03 0.88 13.84
C ASP A 104 -4.82 0.05 13.40
N ILE A 105 -3.85 -0.19 14.28
CA ILE A 105 -2.70 -1.05 14.00
C ILE A 105 -3.16 -2.47 13.65
N GLN A 106 -4.08 -3.03 14.43
CA GLN A 106 -4.62 -4.37 14.15
C GLN A 106 -5.35 -4.43 12.81
N ASP A 107 -6.14 -3.41 12.48
CA ASP A 107 -6.85 -3.34 11.19
C ASP A 107 -5.88 -3.23 10.01
N VAL A 108 -4.79 -2.47 10.15
CA VAL A 108 -3.72 -2.39 9.14
C VAL A 108 -3.02 -3.74 8.97
N ILE A 109 -2.68 -4.44 10.05
CA ILE A 109 -2.07 -5.78 10.00
C ILE A 109 -2.97 -6.74 9.24
N VAL A 110 -4.27 -6.75 9.55
CA VAL A 110 -5.24 -7.63 8.86
C VAL A 110 -5.38 -7.23 7.38
N ALA A 111 -5.37 -5.94 7.06
CA ALA A 111 -5.41 -5.47 5.68
C ALA A 111 -4.18 -5.95 4.89
N ILE A 112 -2.98 -5.81 5.46
CA ILE A 112 -1.72 -6.30 4.84
C ILE A 112 -1.79 -7.81 4.59
N ARG A 113 -2.22 -8.59 5.59
CA ARG A 113 -2.35 -10.04 5.45
C ARG A 113 -3.35 -10.42 4.35
N ARG A 114 -4.47 -9.73 4.24
CA ARG A 114 -5.46 -9.98 3.16
C ARG A 114 -4.90 -9.68 1.78
N VAL A 115 -4.18 -8.56 1.64
CA VAL A 115 -3.51 -8.23 0.37
C VAL A 115 -2.46 -9.28 0.04
N TYR A 116 -1.64 -9.68 1.01
CA TYR A 116 -0.63 -10.72 0.83
C TYR A 116 -1.24 -12.06 0.39
N SER A 117 -2.25 -12.57 1.10
CA SER A 117 -2.95 -13.79 0.72
C SER A 117 -3.62 -13.68 -0.66
N TYR A 118 -4.15 -12.51 -1.00
CA TYR A 118 -4.71 -12.26 -2.32
C TYR A 118 -3.63 -12.36 -3.41
N LEU A 119 -2.45 -11.75 -3.20
CA LEU A 119 -1.32 -11.80 -4.12
C LEU A 119 -0.78 -13.22 -4.28
N CYS A 120 -0.61 -13.96 -3.17
CA CYS A 120 -0.18 -15.35 -3.21
C CYS A 120 -1.13 -16.22 -4.05
N LYS A 121 -2.43 -16.08 -3.85
CA LYS A 121 -3.43 -16.79 -4.65
C LYS A 121 -3.42 -16.38 -6.12
N TYR A 122 -3.27 -15.09 -6.39
CA TYR A 122 -3.26 -14.55 -7.75
C TYR A 122 -2.07 -15.06 -8.56
N TYR A 123 -0.87 -15.10 -7.93
CA TYR A 123 0.36 -15.56 -8.57
C TYR A 123 0.68 -17.03 -8.33
N ASN A 124 -0.16 -17.75 -7.62
CA ASN A 124 0.05 -19.16 -7.21
C ASN A 124 1.37 -19.35 -6.43
N TRP A 125 1.63 -18.44 -5.49
CA TRP A 125 2.77 -18.52 -4.56
C TRP A 125 2.34 -19.21 -3.26
N GLU A 126 3.29 -19.88 -2.61
CA GLU A 126 3.08 -20.41 -1.27
C GLU A 126 3.05 -19.27 -0.24
N GLU A 127 2.01 -19.26 0.60
CA GLU A 127 1.96 -18.31 1.73
C GLU A 127 3.02 -18.71 2.76
N GLN A 128 3.91 -17.78 3.08
CA GLN A 128 4.88 -17.94 4.17
C GLN A 128 4.30 -17.33 5.45
N GLU A 129 4.60 -17.96 6.61
CA GLU A 129 4.29 -17.34 7.89
C GLU A 129 5.12 -16.07 8.06
N VAL A 130 4.46 -14.92 7.97
CA VAL A 130 5.07 -13.63 8.26
C VAL A 130 4.75 -13.28 9.71
N SER A 131 5.75 -13.27 10.56
CA SER A 131 5.67 -12.71 11.91
C SER A 131 5.60 -11.19 11.79
N LEU A 132 4.41 -10.63 11.94
CA LEU A 132 4.18 -9.20 12.06
C LEU A 132 3.95 -8.84 13.52
#